data_4532cf6eaa0de85ce974ed92371f9877
#
_entry.id   4532cf6eaa0de85ce974ed92371f9877
#
_cell.length_a   1.000
_cell.length_b   1.000
_cell.length_c   1.000
_cell.angle_alpha   90.00
_cell.angle_beta   90.00
_cell.angle_gamma   90.00
#
_symmetry.space_group_name_H-M   'P 1'
#
loop_
_entity.id
_entity.type
_entity.pdbx_description
1 polymer ?
#
loop_
_entity_poly.entity_id
_entity_poly.type
_entity_poly.pdbx_seq_one_letter_code
_entity_poly.pdbx_strand_id
1 'polypeptide(L)'
;MSLSIRVLGSGTSAGVPTIGCSCATCTSRDPRDTRLRPSILIRYTEPGGEMRHILIDTTPDFRAQMLTARIPRLDAIVYTHAHADHILGLDDVRPFNYRQGVIPLYAAANTLEAIQRVFSYAFNERKHLTHVPKLDAHVIGDEPFDVLGLRFVPIPVMHGKERIYGFRFENVAYLTDHSEVPEESMAKLGELDVLFLDALRHREHPTHSTVAHSVEMARSLGARRTFFTHMCHDLMHEETEKSLPEGMHLAYDGLEIEVNAAA
;
A
#
# COMPACT_ATOMS: atom_id res chain seq x y z
N MET A 1 20.01 -0.60 10.17
CA MET A 1 18.85 0.23 9.77
C MET A 1 17.63 -0.31 10.50
N SER A 2 16.86 0.50 11.22
CA SER A 2 15.60 0.07 11.81
C SER A 2 14.50 0.34 10.79
N LEU A 3 13.71 -0.65 10.42
CA LEU A 3 12.62 -0.56 9.46
C LEU A 3 11.36 -1.13 10.08
N SER A 4 10.28 -0.38 10.07
CA SER A 4 8.97 -0.89 10.48
C SER A 4 7.89 -0.48 9.48
N ILE A 5 6.84 -1.28 9.41
CA ILE A 5 5.71 -1.05 8.53
C ILE A 5 4.44 -0.99 9.38
N ARG A 6 3.63 0.04 9.14
CA ARG A 6 2.28 0.12 9.69
C ARG A 6 1.28 -0.04 8.56
N VAL A 7 0.38 -0.99 8.69
CA VAL A 7 -0.80 -1.12 7.82
C VAL A 7 -1.78 -0.01 8.18
N LEU A 8 -2.07 0.85 7.23
CA LEU A 8 -3.00 1.98 7.39
C LEU A 8 -4.41 1.62 6.96
N GLY A 9 -4.52 0.69 6.03
CA GLY A 9 -5.75 0.11 5.56
C GLY A 9 -5.49 -1.22 4.88
N SER A 10 -6.33 -2.19 5.14
CA SER A 10 -6.21 -3.58 4.68
C SER A 10 -7.39 -4.01 3.79
N GLY A 11 -8.35 -3.12 3.57
CA GLY A 11 -9.57 -3.38 2.82
C GLY A 11 -9.46 -3.07 1.34
N THR A 12 -10.40 -3.59 0.58
CA THR A 12 -10.62 -3.33 -0.84
C THR A 12 -11.20 -1.94 -1.10
N SER A 13 -11.40 -1.58 -2.37
CA SER A 13 -11.90 -0.29 -2.84
C SER A 13 -13.21 0.18 -2.18
N ALA A 14 -14.10 -0.74 -1.79
CA ALA A 14 -15.34 -0.40 -1.07
C ALA A 14 -15.12 -0.15 0.43
N GLY A 15 -13.98 -0.56 0.99
CA GLY A 15 -13.76 -0.67 2.43
C GLY A 15 -14.67 -1.71 3.10
N VAL A 16 -14.43 -1.95 4.39
CA VAL A 16 -15.31 -2.79 5.23
C VAL A 16 -15.56 -2.03 6.54
N PRO A 17 -16.80 -1.83 6.96
CA PRO A 17 -18.08 -2.24 6.34
C PRO A 17 -18.32 -1.60 4.97
N THR A 18 -18.90 -2.37 4.06
CA THR A 18 -19.35 -1.85 2.78
C THR A 18 -20.68 -1.09 2.95
N ILE A 19 -20.80 0.06 2.31
CA ILE A 19 -21.98 0.93 2.42
C ILE A 19 -23.25 0.14 2.06
N GLY A 20 -24.23 0.16 2.97
CA GLY A 20 -25.52 -0.52 2.81
C GLY A 20 -25.48 -2.04 3.02
N CYS A 21 -24.35 -2.63 3.39
CA CYS A 21 -24.23 -4.07 3.66
C CYS A 21 -24.52 -4.39 5.13
N SER A 22 -25.28 -5.46 5.36
CA SER A 22 -25.60 -5.99 6.70
C SER A 22 -25.11 -7.42 6.92
N CYS A 23 -24.12 -7.89 6.15
CA CYS A 23 -23.55 -9.22 6.35
C CYS A 23 -22.79 -9.33 7.69
N ALA A 24 -22.44 -10.56 8.07
CA ALA A 24 -21.78 -10.84 9.35
C ALA A 24 -20.49 -10.02 9.53
N THR A 25 -19.65 -9.91 8.51
CA THR A 25 -18.41 -9.13 8.56
C THR A 25 -18.68 -7.62 8.70
N CYS A 26 -19.63 -7.07 7.92
CA CYS A 26 -19.96 -5.65 7.97
C CYS A 26 -20.64 -5.21 9.27
N THR A 27 -21.19 -6.15 10.04
CA THR A 27 -21.82 -5.91 11.34
C THR A 27 -21.02 -6.49 12.51
N SER A 28 -19.81 -6.98 12.23
CA SER A 28 -18.89 -7.54 13.23
C SER A 28 -18.50 -6.50 14.29
N ARG A 29 -18.24 -6.97 15.50
CA ARG A 29 -17.65 -6.16 16.58
C ARG A 29 -16.13 -6.33 16.69
N ASP A 30 -15.54 -7.22 15.91
CA ASP A 30 -14.08 -7.33 15.83
C ASP A 30 -13.54 -6.13 15.07
N PRO A 31 -12.69 -5.29 15.67
CA PRO A 31 -12.14 -4.12 15.01
C PRO A 31 -11.31 -4.48 13.75
N ARG A 32 -10.80 -5.73 13.66
CA ARG A 32 -10.05 -6.22 12.50
C ARG A 32 -10.93 -6.47 11.26
N ASP A 33 -12.26 -6.51 11.44
CA ASP A 33 -13.23 -6.54 10.34
C ASP A 33 -13.61 -5.14 9.84
N THR A 34 -13.11 -4.08 10.48
CA THR A 34 -13.18 -2.72 9.96
C THR A 34 -11.91 -2.44 9.18
N ARG A 35 -12.04 -2.23 7.86
CA ARG A 35 -10.89 -2.13 6.95
C ARG A 35 -11.02 -0.89 6.07
N LEU A 36 -10.13 0.06 6.25
CA LEU A 36 -9.94 1.21 5.38
C LEU A 36 -9.29 0.77 4.06
N ARG A 37 -9.30 1.64 3.03
CA ARG A 37 -8.68 1.37 1.72
C ARG A 37 -7.18 1.16 1.86
N PRO A 38 -6.56 0.35 0.97
CA PRO A 38 -5.26 -0.24 1.21
C PRO A 38 -4.12 0.77 1.12
N SER A 39 -3.34 0.87 2.18
CA SER A 39 -2.14 1.71 2.23
C SER A 39 -1.24 1.22 3.35
N ILE A 40 0.07 1.41 3.20
CA ILE A 40 1.06 1.16 4.24
C ILE A 40 1.96 2.36 4.46
N LEU A 41 2.37 2.55 5.71
CA LEU A 41 3.36 3.52 6.12
C LEU A 41 4.67 2.80 6.45
N ILE A 42 5.72 3.17 5.75
CA ILE A 42 7.08 2.70 5.99
C ILE A 42 7.78 3.71 6.88
N ARG A 43 8.33 3.25 8.00
CA ARG A 43 9.18 4.04 8.89
C ARG A 43 10.56 3.42 8.90
N TYR A 44 11.57 4.23 8.65
CA TYR A 44 12.95 3.77 8.74
C TYR A 44 13.86 4.87 9.26
N THR A 45 14.96 4.44 9.90
CA THR A 45 16.00 5.36 10.34
C THR A 45 17.12 5.35 9.33
N GLU A 46 17.33 6.50 8.66
CA GLU A 46 18.44 6.65 7.71
C GLU A 46 19.81 6.61 8.42
N PRO A 47 20.91 6.44 7.68
CA PRO A 47 22.26 6.39 8.28
C PRO A 47 22.62 7.63 9.11
N GLY A 48 21.99 8.78 8.84
CA GLY A 48 22.12 10.02 9.63
C GLY A 48 21.34 10.05 10.95
N GLY A 49 20.55 9.01 11.25
CA GLY A 49 19.75 8.87 12.47
C GLY A 49 18.38 9.54 12.40
N GLU A 50 17.98 10.15 11.28
CA GLU A 50 16.66 10.76 11.13
C GLU A 50 15.61 9.70 10.78
N MET A 51 14.46 9.76 11.47
CA MET A 51 13.30 8.92 11.18
C MET A 51 12.56 9.44 9.95
N ARG A 52 12.41 8.62 8.92
CA ARG A 52 11.68 8.90 7.69
C ARG A 52 10.35 8.18 7.63
N HIS A 53 9.38 8.82 6.99
CA HIS A 53 8.02 8.31 6.79
C HIS A 53 7.71 8.32 5.30
N ILE A 54 7.66 7.13 4.68
CA ILE A 54 7.28 6.96 3.29
C ILE A 54 5.93 6.28 3.26
N LEU A 55 5.00 6.83 2.48
CA LEU A 55 3.65 6.29 2.30
C LEU A 55 3.54 5.59 0.96
N ILE A 56 2.93 4.42 0.93
CA ILE A 56 2.45 3.81 -0.31
C ILE A 56 0.95 4.04 -0.39
N ASP A 57 0.54 4.80 -1.40
CA ASP A 57 -0.82 5.21 -1.76
C ASP A 57 -1.52 6.16 -0.77
N THR A 58 -2.19 7.19 -1.32
CA THR A 58 -3.04 8.14 -0.58
C THR A 58 -4.50 7.83 -0.82
N THR A 59 -5.07 7.00 -0.01
CA THR A 59 -6.45 6.51 -0.15
C THR A 59 -7.50 7.58 0.18
N PRO A 60 -8.78 7.41 -0.17
CA PRO A 60 -9.86 8.29 0.31
C PRO A 60 -9.92 8.40 1.85
N ASP A 61 -9.35 7.41 2.55
CA ASP A 61 -9.29 7.37 4.01
C ASP A 61 -8.03 8.02 4.59
N PHE A 62 -7.17 8.64 3.75
CA PHE A 62 -5.86 9.19 4.12
C PHE A 62 -5.93 10.05 5.40
N ARG A 63 -6.92 10.94 5.50
CA ARG A 63 -7.06 11.78 6.69
C ARG A 63 -7.26 10.94 7.96
N ALA A 64 -8.13 9.94 7.95
CA ALA A 64 -8.37 9.05 9.09
C ALA A 64 -7.12 8.23 9.42
N GLN A 65 -6.44 7.72 8.39
CA GLN A 65 -5.20 6.95 8.48
C GLN A 65 -4.08 7.78 9.14
N MET A 66 -3.88 9.04 8.72
CA MET A 66 -2.86 9.92 9.29
C MET A 66 -3.16 10.36 10.72
N LEU A 67 -4.44 10.61 11.06
CA LEU A 67 -4.85 10.89 12.43
C LEU A 67 -4.57 9.72 13.38
N THR A 68 -4.73 8.49 12.91
CA THR A 68 -4.45 7.27 13.67
C THR A 68 -2.93 7.00 13.74
N ALA A 69 -2.20 7.21 12.64
CA ALA A 69 -0.75 6.98 12.57
C ALA A 69 0.05 8.01 13.38
N ARG A 70 -0.50 9.22 13.57
CA ARG A 70 0.10 10.33 14.35
C ARG A 70 1.52 10.69 13.94
N ILE A 71 1.85 10.60 12.64
CA ILE A 71 3.17 10.97 12.15
C ILE A 71 3.36 12.50 12.15
N PRO A 72 4.55 12.99 12.50
CA PRO A 72 4.81 14.43 12.52
C PRO A 72 5.07 15.01 11.13
N ARG A 73 5.51 14.16 10.19
CA ARG A 73 5.90 14.53 8.81
C ARG A 73 5.65 13.38 7.85
N LEU A 74 5.51 13.68 6.57
CA LEU A 74 5.40 12.73 5.47
C LEU A 74 6.52 13.04 4.47
N ASP A 75 7.53 12.18 4.40
CA ASP A 75 8.76 12.47 3.68
C ASP A 75 8.67 12.18 2.19
N ALA A 76 7.90 11.16 1.80
CA ALA A 76 7.65 10.81 0.40
C ALA A 76 6.35 10.02 0.24
N ILE A 77 5.82 10.00 -0.99
CA ILE A 77 4.68 9.19 -1.41
C ILE A 77 5.09 8.37 -2.62
N VAL A 78 4.78 7.08 -2.62
CA VAL A 78 5.00 6.16 -3.74
C VAL A 78 3.64 5.58 -4.13
N TYR A 79 3.29 5.61 -5.42
CA TYR A 79 2.02 5.09 -5.90
C TYR A 79 2.17 3.78 -6.65
N THR A 80 1.28 2.84 -6.32
CA THR A 80 1.16 1.56 -7.03
C THR A 80 0.49 1.74 -8.38
N HIS A 81 -0.67 2.40 -8.42
CA HIS A 81 -1.45 2.66 -9.62
C HIS A 81 -2.49 3.79 -9.40
N ALA A 82 -3.34 4.05 -10.41
CA ALA A 82 -4.19 5.24 -10.48
C ALA A 82 -5.64 5.04 -10.05
N HIS A 83 -6.03 3.89 -9.49
CA HIS A 83 -7.40 3.68 -9.06
C HIS A 83 -7.78 4.63 -7.91
N ALA A 84 -9.08 4.92 -7.81
CA ALA A 84 -9.62 5.92 -6.88
C ALA A 84 -9.27 5.64 -5.41
N ASP A 85 -9.30 4.39 -5.01
CA ASP A 85 -8.99 3.93 -3.66
C ASP A 85 -7.50 4.05 -3.30
N HIS A 86 -6.63 4.35 -4.27
CA HIS A 86 -5.20 4.56 -4.06
C HIS A 86 -4.78 6.03 -4.15
N ILE A 87 -5.51 6.89 -4.89
CA ILE A 87 -5.04 8.26 -5.16
C ILE A 87 -5.90 9.37 -4.55
N LEU A 88 -7.20 9.13 -4.24
CA LEU A 88 -8.13 10.23 -3.97
C LEU A 88 -7.91 11.01 -2.67
N GLY A 89 -7.04 10.55 -1.77
CA GLY A 89 -6.66 11.29 -0.56
C GLY A 89 -5.50 12.26 -0.74
N LEU A 90 -4.95 12.41 -1.95
CA LEU A 90 -3.77 13.25 -2.18
C LEU A 90 -3.96 14.70 -1.74
N ASP A 91 -5.16 15.27 -1.83
CA ASP A 91 -5.41 16.64 -1.40
C ASP A 91 -5.17 16.86 0.10
N ASP A 92 -5.38 15.84 0.91
CA ASP A 92 -5.22 15.90 2.36
C ASP A 92 -3.74 15.87 2.84
N VAL A 93 -2.75 15.87 1.94
CA VAL A 93 -1.32 16.03 2.31
C VAL A 93 -0.96 17.47 2.68
N ARG A 94 -1.79 18.45 2.36
CA ARG A 94 -1.56 19.88 2.60
C ARG A 94 -1.15 20.26 4.02
N PRO A 95 -1.71 19.65 5.09
CA PRO A 95 -1.26 19.93 6.45
C PRO A 95 0.23 19.62 6.69
N PHE A 96 0.77 18.61 6.00
CA PHE A 96 2.22 18.34 6.03
C PHE A 96 2.99 19.41 5.25
N ASN A 97 2.51 19.82 4.07
CA ASN A 97 3.15 20.88 3.29
C ASN A 97 3.30 22.19 4.06
N TYR A 98 2.34 22.55 4.92
CA TYR A 98 2.43 23.78 5.73
C TYR A 98 3.59 23.73 6.74
N ARG A 99 4.00 22.55 7.16
CA ARG A 99 5.05 22.35 8.16
C ARG A 99 6.42 22.08 7.55
N GLN A 100 6.47 21.35 6.43
CA GLN A 100 7.70 20.80 5.87
C GLN A 100 7.99 21.22 4.43
N GLY A 101 7.05 21.87 3.73
CA GLY A 101 7.21 22.28 2.34
C GLY A 101 6.80 21.22 1.34
N VAL A 102 7.56 21.05 0.28
CA VAL A 102 7.27 20.14 -0.85
C VAL A 102 7.45 18.67 -0.43
N ILE A 103 6.58 17.79 -0.93
CA ILE A 103 6.66 16.35 -0.71
C ILE A 103 6.98 15.66 -2.04
N PRO A 104 8.06 14.86 -2.12
CA PRO A 104 8.35 14.01 -3.28
C PRO A 104 7.24 12.97 -3.51
N LEU A 105 6.86 12.79 -4.77
CA LEU A 105 5.85 11.86 -5.22
C LEU A 105 6.43 11.00 -6.35
N TYR A 106 6.38 9.70 -6.21
CA TYR A 106 6.91 8.72 -7.15
C TYR A 106 5.77 7.91 -7.74
N ALA A 107 5.64 7.88 -9.07
CA ALA A 107 4.59 7.13 -9.76
C ALA A 107 5.01 6.75 -11.19
N ALA A 108 4.45 5.67 -11.72
CA ALA A 108 4.55 5.38 -13.15
C ALA A 108 3.96 6.52 -14.00
N ALA A 109 4.41 6.67 -15.23
CA ALA A 109 4.00 7.78 -16.09
C ALA A 109 2.48 7.88 -16.26
N ASN A 110 1.81 6.74 -16.52
CA ASN A 110 0.35 6.68 -16.66
C ASN A 110 -0.39 7.00 -15.35
N THR A 111 0.15 6.56 -14.22
CA THR A 111 -0.38 6.87 -12.89
C THR A 111 -0.24 8.35 -12.57
N LEU A 112 0.93 8.92 -12.86
CA LEU A 112 1.18 10.35 -12.67
C LEU A 112 0.27 11.20 -13.56
N GLU A 113 0.06 10.82 -14.83
CA GLU A 113 -0.86 11.50 -15.73
C GLU A 113 -2.31 11.51 -15.18
N ALA A 114 -2.77 10.38 -14.64
CA ALA A 114 -4.09 10.29 -14.03
C ALA A 114 -4.20 11.17 -12.77
N ILE A 115 -3.18 11.16 -11.90
CA ILE A 115 -3.11 12.04 -10.71
C ILE A 115 -3.14 13.51 -11.12
N GLN A 116 -2.35 13.92 -12.11
CA GLN A 116 -2.31 15.29 -12.62
C GLN A 116 -3.65 15.72 -13.23
N ARG A 117 -4.38 14.82 -13.86
CA ARG A 117 -5.73 15.08 -14.40
C ARG A 117 -6.74 15.32 -13.27
N VAL A 118 -6.75 14.44 -12.25
CA VAL A 118 -7.68 14.52 -11.11
C VAL A 118 -7.38 15.75 -10.25
N PHE A 119 -6.10 16.00 -9.95
CA PHE A 119 -5.64 17.08 -9.08
C PHE A 119 -4.96 18.20 -9.87
N SER A 120 -5.49 18.54 -11.04
CA SER A 120 -4.87 19.50 -11.98
C SER A 120 -4.49 20.84 -11.32
N TYR A 121 -5.22 21.28 -10.30
CA TYR A 121 -4.92 22.50 -9.55
C TYR A 121 -3.62 22.42 -8.73
N ALA A 122 -3.19 21.21 -8.34
CA ALA A 122 -1.94 20.99 -7.58
C ALA A 122 -0.69 21.02 -8.48
N PHE A 123 -0.86 20.77 -9.80
CA PHE A 123 0.24 20.69 -10.79
C PHE A 123 0.27 21.86 -11.77
N ASN A 124 -0.73 22.74 -11.76
CA ASN A 124 -0.73 23.92 -12.61
C ASN A 124 0.16 25.01 -12.02
N GLU A 125 0.95 25.68 -12.88
CA GLU A 125 1.83 26.81 -12.54
C GLU A 125 1.09 28.07 -12.05
N ARG A 126 -0.19 28.00 -11.74
CA ARG A 126 -0.97 29.14 -11.23
C ARG A 126 -0.47 29.50 -9.82
N LYS A 127 0.56 30.33 -9.76
CA LYS A 127 1.24 30.86 -8.56
C LYS A 127 0.34 31.55 -7.53
N HIS A 128 -0.98 31.59 -7.75
CA HIS A 128 -1.95 32.30 -6.89
C HIS A 128 -2.75 31.39 -5.97
N LEU A 129 -2.63 30.07 -6.09
CA LEU A 129 -3.35 29.13 -5.22
C LEU A 129 -2.49 28.83 -3.98
N THR A 130 -2.87 29.40 -2.85
CA THR A 130 -2.11 29.29 -1.59
C THR A 130 -2.39 28.01 -0.79
N HIS A 131 -3.42 27.25 -1.16
CA HIS A 131 -3.93 26.12 -0.39
C HIS A 131 -4.03 24.83 -1.21
N VAL A 132 -3.02 24.53 -2.02
CA VAL A 132 -2.93 23.31 -2.83
C VAL A 132 -1.81 22.42 -2.35
N PRO A 133 -1.85 21.10 -2.60
CA PRO A 133 -0.71 20.23 -2.38
C PRO A 133 0.55 20.75 -3.09
N LYS A 134 1.68 20.71 -2.39
CA LYS A 134 3.01 21.05 -2.94
C LYS A 134 3.78 19.76 -3.13
N LEU A 135 3.93 19.35 -4.37
CA LEU A 135 4.45 18.04 -4.76
C LEU A 135 5.64 18.20 -5.70
N ASP A 136 6.64 17.35 -5.57
CA ASP A 136 7.73 17.17 -6.51
C ASP A 136 7.58 15.79 -7.14
N ALA A 137 7.11 15.74 -8.39
CA ALA A 137 6.69 14.52 -9.05
C ALA A 137 7.84 13.87 -9.83
N HIS A 138 8.13 12.62 -9.53
CA HIS A 138 9.14 11.79 -10.15
C HIS A 138 8.50 10.61 -10.87
N VAL A 139 8.79 10.47 -12.18
CA VAL A 139 8.35 9.32 -12.96
C VAL A 139 9.26 8.14 -12.68
N ILE A 140 8.67 6.99 -12.33
CA ILE A 140 9.37 5.71 -12.17
C ILE A 140 9.04 4.77 -13.32
N GLY A 141 9.93 3.82 -13.57
CA GLY A 141 9.78 2.70 -14.52
C GLY A 141 10.11 1.37 -13.85
N ASP A 142 10.69 0.44 -14.60
CA ASP A 142 11.04 -0.91 -14.12
C ASP A 142 12.37 -0.95 -13.34
N GLU A 143 13.17 0.12 -13.47
CA GLU A 143 14.45 0.20 -12.80
C GLU A 143 14.31 0.58 -11.33
N PRO A 144 15.16 0.03 -10.46
CA PRO A 144 15.20 0.43 -9.07
C PRO A 144 15.48 1.93 -8.91
N PHE A 145 14.82 2.55 -7.94
CA PHE A 145 14.99 3.96 -7.60
C PHE A 145 15.19 4.15 -6.10
N ASP A 146 15.74 5.29 -5.74
CA ASP A 146 16.01 5.65 -4.35
C ASP A 146 14.94 6.63 -3.83
N VAL A 147 14.46 6.39 -2.63
CA VAL A 147 13.59 7.29 -1.89
C VAL A 147 14.24 7.60 -0.56
N LEU A 148 14.96 8.72 -0.50
CA LEU A 148 15.62 9.20 0.72
C LEU A 148 16.58 8.18 1.35
N GLY A 149 17.33 7.42 0.54
CA GLY A 149 18.27 6.39 0.98
C GLY A 149 17.66 5.00 1.17
N LEU A 150 16.36 4.82 0.97
CA LEU A 150 15.72 3.51 0.88
C LEU A 150 15.53 3.12 -0.59
N ARG A 151 16.13 2.01 -1.00
CA ARG A 151 16.04 1.53 -2.39
C ARG A 151 14.73 0.79 -2.62
N PHE A 152 13.95 1.27 -3.59
CA PHE A 152 12.74 0.62 -4.09
C PHE A 152 13.02 -0.12 -5.38
N VAL A 153 12.54 -1.35 -5.48
CA VAL A 153 12.55 -2.17 -6.69
C VAL A 153 11.10 -2.32 -7.15
N PRO A 154 10.74 -1.75 -8.31
CA PRO A 154 9.40 -1.93 -8.88
C PRO A 154 9.18 -3.40 -9.25
N ILE A 155 8.05 -3.92 -8.85
CA ILE A 155 7.59 -5.28 -9.14
C ILE A 155 6.36 -5.17 -10.03
N PRO A 156 6.50 -5.34 -11.34
CA PRO A 156 5.35 -5.36 -12.25
C PRO A 156 4.40 -6.48 -11.90
N VAL A 157 3.12 -6.16 -11.77
CA VAL A 157 2.05 -7.15 -11.54
C VAL A 157 0.88 -6.84 -12.48
N MET A 158 0.03 -7.83 -12.73
CA MET A 158 -1.15 -7.65 -13.55
C MET A 158 -2.39 -7.46 -12.68
N HIS A 159 -3.12 -6.40 -12.94
CA HIS A 159 -4.43 -6.12 -12.39
C HIS A 159 -5.48 -6.31 -13.50
N GLY A 160 -5.90 -7.53 -13.69
CA GLY A 160 -6.64 -7.92 -14.88
C GLY A 160 -5.78 -7.75 -16.14
N LYS A 161 -6.11 -6.75 -16.97
CA LYS A 161 -5.34 -6.43 -18.18
C LYS A 161 -4.36 -5.28 -18.00
N GLU A 162 -4.41 -4.59 -16.88
CA GLU A 162 -3.55 -3.46 -16.59
C GLU A 162 -2.29 -3.91 -15.90
N ARG A 163 -1.15 -3.38 -16.34
CA ARG A 163 0.13 -3.55 -15.67
C ARG A 163 0.30 -2.43 -14.66
N ILE A 164 0.43 -2.80 -13.40
CA ILE A 164 0.64 -1.89 -12.28
C ILE A 164 1.92 -2.27 -11.52
N TYR A 165 2.28 -1.51 -10.48
CA TYR A 165 3.45 -1.80 -9.68
C TYR A 165 3.10 -2.19 -8.24
N GLY A 166 3.67 -3.31 -7.78
CA GLY A 166 4.02 -3.47 -6.39
C GLY A 166 5.46 -2.99 -6.17
N PHE A 167 5.95 -3.06 -4.93
CA PHE A 167 7.29 -2.61 -4.59
C PHE A 167 7.98 -3.57 -3.64
N ARG A 168 9.26 -3.83 -3.90
CA ARG A 168 10.19 -4.40 -2.93
C ARG A 168 11.11 -3.31 -2.40
N PHE A 169 11.33 -3.29 -1.10
CA PHE A 169 12.32 -2.47 -0.42
C PHE A 169 12.95 -3.31 0.69
N GLU A 170 14.27 -3.35 0.74
CA GLU A 170 15.02 -4.29 1.57
C GLU A 170 14.51 -5.74 1.39
N ASN A 171 14.14 -6.40 2.48
CA ASN A 171 13.56 -7.74 2.51
C ASN A 171 12.04 -7.76 2.69
N VAL A 172 11.37 -6.68 2.26
CA VAL A 172 9.91 -6.54 2.27
C VAL A 172 9.39 -6.40 0.84
N ALA A 173 8.25 -7.02 0.54
CA ALA A 173 7.49 -6.75 -0.68
C ALA A 173 6.03 -6.40 -0.36
N TYR A 174 5.49 -5.42 -1.08
CA TYR A 174 4.09 -5.00 -1.01
C TYR A 174 3.46 -5.11 -2.39
N LEU A 175 2.59 -6.10 -2.58
CA LEU A 175 1.92 -6.43 -3.83
C LEU A 175 0.40 -6.42 -3.60
N THR A 176 -0.20 -5.24 -3.72
CA THR A 176 -1.66 -5.08 -3.68
C THR A 176 -2.24 -5.18 -5.09
N ASP A 177 -3.55 -5.41 -5.19
CA ASP A 177 -4.34 -5.29 -6.44
C ASP A 177 -3.83 -6.15 -7.60
N HIS A 178 -3.40 -7.36 -7.34
CA HIS A 178 -2.94 -8.22 -8.44
C HIS A 178 -3.86 -9.42 -8.68
N SER A 179 -4.05 -9.76 -9.94
CA SER A 179 -4.61 -11.03 -10.39
C SER A 179 -3.52 -12.04 -10.76
N GLU A 180 -2.33 -11.54 -11.13
CA GLU A 180 -1.19 -12.34 -11.56
C GLU A 180 0.12 -11.61 -11.25
N VAL A 181 1.13 -12.36 -10.85
CA VAL A 181 2.53 -11.89 -10.73
C VAL A 181 3.35 -12.64 -11.79
N PRO A 182 3.85 -11.94 -12.83
CA PRO A 182 4.65 -12.57 -13.89
C PRO A 182 5.91 -13.24 -13.35
N GLU A 183 6.39 -14.28 -14.03
CA GLU A 183 7.58 -15.06 -13.63
C GLU A 183 8.82 -14.17 -13.45
N GLU A 184 9.02 -13.19 -14.34
CA GLU A 184 10.10 -12.20 -14.23
C GLU A 184 10.02 -11.33 -12.96
N SER A 185 8.80 -11.09 -12.47
CA SER A 185 8.55 -10.37 -11.21
C SER A 185 8.76 -11.27 -10.00
N MET A 186 8.34 -12.54 -10.08
CA MET A 186 8.61 -13.56 -9.05
C MET A 186 10.10 -13.71 -8.78
N ALA A 187 10.94 -13.66 -9.81
CA ALA A 187 12.39 -13.75 -9.70
C ALA A 187 13.02 -12.61 -8.84
N LYS A 188 12.32 -11.47 -8.69
CA LYS A 188 12.77 -10.34 -7.86
C LYS A 188 12.34 -10.45 -6.38
N LEU A 189 11.56 -11.48 -6.01
CA LEU A 189 10.90 -11.62 -4.71
C LEU A 189 11.54 -12.69 -3.80
N GLY A 190 12.78 -13.07 -4.04
CA GLY A 190 13.51 -14.00 -3.16
C GLY A 190 13.90 -13.40 -1.81
N GLU A 191 14.09 -14.26 -0.79
CA GLU A 191 14.65 -13.90 0.54
C GLU A 191 13.89 -12.80 1.30
N LEU A 192 12.55 -12.86 1.29
CA LEU A 192 11.72 -11.88 1.98
C LEU A 192 11.53 -12.25 3.47
N ASP A 193 11.68 -11.27 4.36
CA ASP A 193 11.19 -11.35 5.72
C ASP A 193 9.68 -11.14 5.78
N VAL A 194 9.17 -10.15 5.04
CA VAL A 194 7.76 -9.77 5.03
C VAL A 194 7.24 -9.66 3.61
N LEU A 195 6.11 -10.29 3.34
CA LEU A 195 5.40 -10.22 2.07
C LEU A 195 3.95 -9.80 2.31
N PHE A 196 3.51 -8.72 1.67
CA PHE A 196 2.11 -8.37 1.55
C PHE A 196 1.57 -8.79 0.19
N LEU A 197 0.45 -9.51 0.17
CA LEU A 197 -0.22 -9.98 -1.06
C LEU A 197 -1.69 -9.60 -1.06
N ASP A 198 -2.21 -9.26 -2.24
CA ASP A 198 -3.66 -9.20 -2.49
C ASP A 198 -4.31 -10.55 -2.16
N ALA A 199 -5.44 -10.52 -1.45
CA ALA A 199 -6.29 -11.68 -1.23
C ALA A 199 -7.74 -11.21 -1.05
N LEU A 200 -8.36 -10.80 -2.14
CA LEU A 200 -9.66 -10.13 -2.10
C LEU A 200 -10.74 -10.94 -1.38
N ARG A 201 -10.88 -12.24 -1.73
CA ARG A 201 -11.93 -13.15 -1.24
C ARG A 201 -11.66 -14.61 -1.63
N HIS A 202 -12.55 -15.51 -1.21
CA HIS A 202 -12.45 -16.94 -1.60
C HIS A 202 -12.87 -17.21 -3.05
N ARG A 203 -13.85 -16.46 -3.58
CA ARG A 203 -14.36 -16.62 -4.95
C ARG A 203 -13.48 -15.88 -5.95
N GLU A 204 -13.36 -16.40 -7.15
CA GLU A 204 -12.60 -15.76 -8.24
C GLU A 204 -13.08 -14.33 -8.52
N HIS A 205 -12.12 -13.51 -8.93
CA HIS A 205 -12.34 -12.15 -9.40
C HIS A 205 -11.45 -11.88 -10.63
N PRO A 206 -11.93 -11.14 -11.65
CA PRO A 206 -11.17 -10.96 -12.88
C PRO A 206 -9.88 -10.15 -12.74
N THR A 207 -9.74 -9.36 -11.67
CA THR A 207 -8.63 -8.42 -11.47
C THR A 207 -7.88 -8.61 -10.16
N HIS A 208 -8.34 -9.48 -9.27
CA HIS A 208 -7.75 -9.71 -7.96
C HIS A 208 -7.51 -11.18 -7.68
N SER A 209 -6.57 -11.45 -6.79
CA SER A 209 -6.26 -12.79 -6.33
C SER A 209 -7.29 -13.32 -5.32
N THR A 210 -7.45 -14.63 -5.29
CA THR A 210 -8.20 -15.29 -4.20
C THR A 210 -7.28 -15.63 -3.03
N VAL A 211 -7.85 -15.87 -1.85
CA VAL A 211 -7.09 -16.36 -0.69
C VAL A 211 -6.30 -17.62 -1.03
N ALA A 212 -6.93 -18.59 -1.73
CA ALA A 212 -6.27 -19.84 -2.09
C ALA A 212 -5.07 -19.61 -3.04
N HIS A 213 -5.24 -18.79 -4.08
CA HIS A 213 -4.16 -18.47 -5.01
C HIS A 213 -3.01 -17.72 -4.31
N SER A 214 -3.32 -16.77 -3.44
CA SER A 214 -2.29 -16.02 -2.71
C SER A 214 -1.55 -16.88 -1.67
N VAL A 215 -2.22 -17.86 -1.07
CA VAL A 215 -1.55 -18.87 -0.22
C VAL A 215 -0.55 -19.71 -1.03
N GLU A 216 -0.92 -20.18 -2.23
CA GLU A 216 0.00 -20.93 -3.07
C GLU A 216 1.20 -20.08 -3.54
N MET A 217 0.95 -18.83 -3.91
CA MET A 217 2.00 -17.88 -4.27
C MET A 217 2.95 -17.61 -3.08
N ALA A 218 2.41 -17.36 -1.89
CA ALA A 218 3.20 -17.15 -0.68
C ALA A 218 4.09 -18.37 -0.36
N ARG A 219 3.58 -19.58 -0.54
CA ARG A 219 4.36 -20.82 -0.39
C ARG A 219 5.52 -20.89 -1.39
N SER A 220 5.27 -20.54 -2.66
CA SER A 220 6.30 -20.58 -3.70
C SER A 220 7.39 -19.54 -3.48
N LEU A 221 7.06 -18.39 -2.93
CA LEU A 221 8.01 -17.31 -2.62
C LEU A 221 8.79 -17.55 -1.32
N GLY A 222 8.24 -18.34 -0.38
CA GLY A 222 8.91 -18.74 0.84
C GLY A 222 9.26 -17.56 1.78
N ALA A 223 8.47 -16.49 1.77
CA ALA A 223 8.66 -15.39 2.71
C ALA A 223 8.46 -15.86 4.16
N ARG A 224 9.24 -15.33 5.09
CA ARG A 224 9.15 -15.74 6.51
C ARG A 224 7.80 -15.41 7.13
N ARG A 225 7.21 -14.28 6.75
CA ARG A 225 5.88 -13.84 7.18
C ARG A 225 5.12 -13.28 5.98
N THR A 226 3.91 -13.74 5.76
CA THR A 226 3.03 -13.20 4.72
C THR A 226 1.79 -12.58 5.35
N PHE A 227 1.39 -11.41 4.88
CA PHE A 227 0.20 -10.69 5.30
C PHE A 227 -0.71 -10.43 4.09
N PHE A 228 -1.92 -10.99 4.13
CA PHE A 228 -2.90 -10.76 3.06
C PHE A 228 -3.60 -9.42 3.26
N THR A 229 -3.74 -8.66 2.18
CA THR A 229 -4.33 -7.31 2.16
C THR A 229 -5.37 -7.17 1.05
N HIS A 230 -5.96 -6.01 0.88
CA HIS A 230 -6.99 -5.70 -0.11
C HIS A 230 -8.26 -6.55 0.03
N MET A 231 -8.64 -6.88 1.23
CA MET A 231 -9.71 -7.84 1.54
C MET A 231 -11.09 -7.19 1.51
N CYS A 232 -12.06 -7.90 0.91
CA CYS A 232 -13.46 -7.49 0.96
C CYS A 232 -14.20 -8.08 2.18
N HIS A 233 -15.48 -7.79 2.28
CA HIS A 233 -16.35 -8.24 3.37
C HIS A 233 -16.76 -9.73 3.33
N ASP A 234 -16.32 -10.48 2.31
CA ASP A 234 -16.51 -11.94 2.27
C ASP A 234 -15.56 -12.68 3.27
N LEU A 235 -14.54 -11.98 3.79
CA LEU A 235 -13.54 -12.53 4.70
C LEU A 235 -13.72 -11.99 6.11
N MET A 236 -14.33 -12.80 6.99
CA MET A 236 -14.34 -12.52 8.42
C MET A 236 -12.95 -12.81 9.02
N HIS A 237 -12.38 -11.85 9.75
CA HIS A 237 -10.97 -11.90 10.14
C HIS A 237 -10.64 -13.16 10.95
N GLU A 238 -11.31 -13.36 12.07
CA GLU A 238 -11.01 -14.48 12.98
C GLU A 238 -11.21 -15.85 12.33
N GLU A 239 -12.26 -16.00 11.51
CA GLU A 239 -12.59 -17.24 10.82
C GLU A 239 -11.56 -17.58 9.75
N THR A 240 -11.22 -16.58 8.91
CA THR A 240 -10.25 -16.75 7.83
C THR A 240 -8.84 -16.99 8.38
N GLU A 241 -8.42 -16.22 9.38
CA GLU A 241 -7.11 -16.35 10.03
C GLU A 241 -6.85 -17.78 10.54
N LYS A 242 -7.85 -18.43 11.15
CA LYS A 242 -7.75 -19.82 11.64
C LYS A 242 -7.53 -20.85 10.54
N SER A 243 -7.86 -20.53 9.30
CA SER A 243 -7.73 -21.43 8.16
C SER A 243 -6.40 -21.26 7.39
N LEU A 244 -5.63 -20.23 7.72
CA LEU A 244 -4.38 -19.93 7.04
C LEU A 244 -3.23 -20.84 7.50
N PRO A 245 -2.28 -21.16 6.62
CA PRO A 245 -1.05 -21.86 6.99
C PRO A 245 -0.20 -21.04 7.97
N GLU A 246 0.68 -21.74 8.70
CA GLU A 246 1.66 -21.12 9.59
C GLU A 246 2.51 -20.07 8.84
N GLY A 247 2.75 -18.93 9.49
CA GLY A 247 3.50 -17.79 8.91
C GLY A 247 2.68 -16.94 7.93
N MET A 248 1.42 -17.25 7.69
CA MET A 248 0.50 -16.48 6.84
C MET A 248 -0.65 -15.91 7.68
N HIS A 249 -0.92 -14.62 7.52
CA HIS A 249 -1.85 -13.86 8.36
C HIS A 249 -2.70 -12.92 7.52
N LEU A 250 -3.85 -12.52 8.02
CA LEU A 250 -4.57 -11.37 7.49
C LEU A 250 -3.98 -10.07 8.05
N ALA A 251 -3.71 -9.11 7.19
CA ALA A 251 -3.42 -7.76 7.65
C ALA A 251 -4.67 -7.13 8.30
N TYR A 252 -4.48 -6.19 9.20
CA TYR A 252 -5.55 -5.37 9.75
C TYR A 252 -5.07 -3.94 9.98
N ASP A 253 -6.00 -3.00 10.02
CA ASP A 253 -5.69 -1.60 10.18
C ASP A 253 -5.03 -1.32 11.53
N GLY A 254 -3.86 -0.70 11.49
CA GLY A 254 -3.04 -0.43 12.66
C GLY A 254 -2.02 -1.51 13.01
N LEU A 255 -1.96 -2.63 12.28
CA LEU A 255 -0.90 -3.64 12.46
C LEU A 255 0.48 -3.01 12.25
N GLU A 256 1.36 -3.19 13.20
CA GLU A 256 2.77 -2.76 13.13
C GLU A 256 3.70 -3.98 13.04
N ILE A 257 4.62 -3.93 12.09
CA ILE A 257 5.54 -5.01 11.78
C ILE A 257 6.95 -4.47 11.81
N GLU A 258 7.75 -4.92 12.76
CA GLU A 258 9.19 -4.69 12.74
C GLU A 258 9.83 -5.64 11.73
N VAL A 259 10.72 -5.10 10.90
CA VAL A 259 11.42 -5.84 9.86
C VAL A 259 12.85 -6.09 10.33
N ASN A 260 13.25 -7.36 10.33
CA ASN A 260 14.62 -7.71 10.67
C ASN A 260 15.54 -7.32 9.50
N ALA A 261 16.64 -6.64 9.81
CA ALA A 261 17.67 -6.39 8.82
C ALA A 261 18.11 -7.74 8.19
N ALA A 262 18.37 -7.72 6.89
CA ALA A 262 19.04 -8.86 6.26
C ALA A 262 20.37 -9.11 6.99
N ALA A 263 20.59 -10.38 7.35
CA ALA A 263 21.81 -10.80 8.07
C ALA A 263 23.05 -10.65 7.19
#